data_b2490c741f0e7941652f1f98f9b3dcd8
#
_entry.id   b2490c741f0e7941652f1f98f9b3dcd8
#
_cell.length_a   1.000
_cell.length_b   1.000
_cell.length_c   1.000
_cell.angle_alpha   90.00
_cell.angle_beta   90.00
_cell.angle_gamma   90.00
#
_symmetry.space_group_name_H-M   'P 1'
#
loop_
_entity.id
_entity.type
_entity.pdbx_description
1 polymer ?
#
loop_
_entity_poly.entity_id
_entity_poly.type
_entity_poly.pdbx_seq_one_letter_code
_entity_poly.pdbx_strand_id
1 'polypeptide(L)'
;MLSLNNIFDTINMIDKQHLDIRTITMGISLLDCVSEDPKRCCDKIYDKITQYAENLVKTGEDIESEFGIPIVHKRISVTPMALVAGSCDTEDLVPFALTMDRAAKACGVNFIGGFSALVQKGFARGDELLLRAIPQALTETDFVCSSVNVGSTRAGINMDAVARMGRIIKETAHLTREQEGLGCAKLVVFCNAVEDNPFMAGAFHGVGEADSVVNVGVSGPGVVYHALQSVKGAPFDVVAETVKKTAFQITRVGQMVASEASRRLGTPFGIVDLSLAPTPAVGDSVARILEEMGLETCGTHGTTAALALLNDAVKKGGVMASSHVGGLSGAFIPVSEDEGMIAAALSGTLTLDKLEAMTCVCSVGLDMIAVPGETTAVRIIPVEGKRVGDMVEMGGLLGSAPVMPVHSASSAAFIARGGRIPAPLQSLKN
;
A
#
# COMPACT_ATOMS: atom_id res chain seq x y z
N MET A 1 2.82 -19.30 -29.10
CA MET A 1 4.14 -19.93 -29.04
C MET A 1 5.10 -18.91 -28.44
N LEU A 2 5.64 -19.17 -27.24
CA LEU A 2 6.65 -18.31 -26.63
C LEU A 2 7.91 -18.37 -27.51
N SER A 3 8.39 -17.23 -27.99
CA SER A 3 9.68 -17.18 -28.70
C SER A 3 10.81 -17.33 -27.69
N LEU A 4 11.96 -17.89 -28.13
CA LEU A 4 13.15 -17.97 -27.28
C LEU A 4 13.55 -16.60 -26.71
N ASN A 5 13.35 -15.51 -27.48
CA ASN A 5 13.62 -14.17 -27.03
C ASN A 5 12.73 -13.77 -25.83
N ASN A 6 11.44 -14.10 -25.85
CA ASN A 6 10.54 -13.79 -24.71
C ASN A 6 10.95 -14.53 -23.42
N ILE A 7 11.53 -15.73 -23.54
CA ILE A 7 12.05 -16.48 -22.40
C ILE A 7 13.30 -15.79 -21.83
N PHE A 8 14.24 -15.39 -22.69
CA PHE A 8 15.45 -14.66 -22.27
C PHE A 8 15.10 -13.29 -21.68
N ASP A 9 14.12 -12.58 -22.24
CA ASP A 9 13.66 -11.31 -21.70
C ASP A 9 13.08 -11.47 -20.28
N THR A 10 12.28 -12.53 -20.05
CA THR A 10 11.72 -12.82 -18.72
C THR A 10 12.81 -13.15 -17.71
N ILE A 11 13.80 -13.97 -18.08
CA ILE A 11 14.94 -14.30 -17.22
C ILE A 11 15.74 -13.04 -16.88
N ASN A 12 15.99 -12.17 -17.85
CA ASN A 12 16.69 -10.91 -17.59
C ASN A 12 15.91 -9.97 -16.68
N MET A 13 14.58 -9.89 -16.83
CA MET A 13 13.71 -9.09 -15.93
C MET A 13 13.85 -9.54 -14.47
N ILE A 14 13.90 -10.84 -14.22
CA ILE A 14 14.02 -11.40 -12.87
C ILE A 14 15.45 -11.26 -12.34
N ASP A 15 16.46 -11.74 -13.08
CA ASP A 15 17.84 -11.88 -12.60
C ASP A 15 18.60 -10.54 -12.53
N LYS A 16 18.30 -9.58 -13.43
CA LYS A 16 19.07 -8.33 -13.56
C LYS A 16 18.27 -7.06 -13.33
N GLN A 17 16.95 -7.10 -13.41
CA GLN A 17 16.12 -5.91 -13.45
C GLN A 17 15.14 -5.82 -12.28
N HIS A 18 15.32 -6.64 -11.24
CA HIS A 18 14.56 -6.64 -10.00
C HIS A 18 13.04 -6.83 -10.17
N LEU A 19 12.60 -7.63 -11.17
CA LEU A 19 11.21 -8.05 -11.24
C LEU A 19 10.89 -8.95 -10.06
N ASP A 20 9.91 -8.58 -9.26
CA ASP A 20 9.43 -9.40 -8.16
C ASP A 20 7.90 -9.56 -8.14
N ILE A 21 7.44 -10.62 -7.54
CA ILE A 21 6.09 -10.72 -7.02
C ILE A 21 6.15 -10.12 -5.61
N ARG A 22 5.72 -8.87 -5.50
CA ARG A 22 5.79 -8.17 -4.22
C ARG A 22 4.98 -8.86 -3.15
N THR A 23 3.82 -9.42 -3.53
CA THR A 23 2.98 -10.13 -2.57
C THR A 23 2.02 -11.10 -3.23
N ILE A 24 1.79 -12.25 -2.57
CA ILE A 24 0.57 -13.04 -2.71
C ILE A 24 -0.26 -12.74 -1.47
N THR A 25 -1.45 -12.19 -1.66
CA THR A 25 -2.36 -11.81 -0.58
C THR A 25 -3.64 -12.63 -0.65
N MET A 26 -3.97 -13.33 0.43
CA MET A 26 -5.25 -14.02 0.56
C MET A 26 -6.25 -13.10 1.23
N GLY A 27 -7.32 -12.76 0.50
CA GLY A 27 -8.50 -12.09 1.05
C GLY A 27 -9.42 -13.11 1.70
N ILE A 28 -9.91 -12.84 2.92
CA ILE A 28 -10.80 -13.73 3.67
C ILE A 28 -11.96 -12.93 4.26
N SER A 29 -13.18 -13.31 3.90
CA SER A 29 -14.39 -12.75 4.52
C SER A 29 -14.54 -13.24 5.95
N LEU A 30 -14.80 -12.33 6.88
CA LEU A 30 -15.09 -12.65 8.29
C LEU A 30 -16.55 -12.39 8.67
N LEU A 31 -17.44 -12.19 7.71
CA LEU A 31 -18.84 -11.85 7.99
C LEU A 31 -19.59 -12.95 8.75
N ASP A 32 -19.25 -14.21 8.56
CA ASP A 32 -19.82 -15.37 9.28
C ASP A 32 -19.22 -15.58 10.68
N CYS A 33 -18.16 -14.81 11.01
CA CYS A 33 -17.56 -14.82 12.34
C CYS A 33 -18.30 -13.93 13.34
N VAL A 34 -19.21 -13.07 12.88
CA VAL A 34 -19.98 -12.15 13.73
C VAL A 34 -20.66 -12.87 14.90
N SER A 35 -20.57 -12.27 16.09
CA SER A 35 -21.17 -12.76 17.32
C SER A 35 -21.37 -11.59 18.29
N GLU A 36 -22.40 -11.66 19.15
CA GLU A 36 -22.56 -10.73 20.27
C GLU A 36 -21.47 -10.94 21.34
N ASP A 37 -21.05 -12.19 21.56
CA ASP A 37 -19.95 -12.55 22.46
C ASP A 37 -18.59 -12.26 21.78
N PRO A 38 -17.78 -11.31 22.29
CA PRO A 38 -16.51 -10.94 21.70
C PRO A 38 -15.48 -12.09 21.72
N LYS A 39 -15.47 -12.93 22.75
CA LYS A 39 -14.57 -14.09 22.81
C LYS A 39 -14.89 -15.08 21.70
N ARG A 40 -16.17 -15.45 21.56
CA ARG A 40 -16.62 -16.35 20.50
C ARG A 40 -16.35 -15.78 19.11
N CYS A 41 -16.49 -14.46 18.95
CA CYS A 41 -16.15 -13.79 17.69
C CYS A 41 -14.65 -13.93 17.39
N CYS A 42 -13.78 -13.64 18.35
CA CYS A 42 -12.33 -13.79 18.23
C CYS A 42 -11.92 -15.25 17.92
N ASP A 43 -12.52 -16.22 18.60
CA ASP A 43 -12.23 -17.65 18.37
C ASP A 43 -12.56 -18.04 16.92
N LYS A 44 -13.75 -17.65 16.41
CA LYS A 44 -14.14 -17.87 15.01
C LYS A 44 -13.20 -17.19 14.01
N ILE A 45 -12.78 -15.94 14.29
CA ILE A 45 -11.84 -15.20 13.45
C ILE A 45 -10.51 -15.95 13.36
N TYR A 46 -9.97 -16.37 14.49
CA TYR A 46 -8.72 -17.12 14.54
C TYR A 46 -8.82 -18.43 13.75
N ASP A 47 -9.84 -19.22 14.00
CA ASP A 47 -10.04 -20.52 13.36
C ASP A 47 -10.20 -20.37 11.84
N LYS A 48 -11.00 -19.40 11.38
CA LYS A 48 -11.22 -19.18 9.94
C LYS A 48 -9.94 -18.73 9.24
N ILE A 49 -9.23 -17.76 9.79
CA ILE A 49 -7.97 -17.26 9.19
C ILE A 49 -6.95 -18.40 9.10
N THR A 50 -6.73 -19.13 10.19
CA THR A 50 -5.73 -20.21 10.21
C THR A 50 -6.10 -21.38 9.31
N GLN A 51 -7.37 -21.69 9.17
CA GLN A 51 -7.84 -22.74 8.26
C GLN A 51 -7.66 -22.35 6.79
N TYR A 52 -8.05 -21.13 6.40
CA TYR A 52 -7.99 -20.70 4.99
C TYR A 52 -6.56 -20.43 4.52
N ALA A 53 -5.72 -19.86 5.38
CA ALA A 53 -4.37 -19.49 5.04
C ALA A 53 -3.30 -20.55 5.41
N GLU A 54 -3.71 -21.77 5.84
CA GLU A 54 -2.82 -22.84 6.27
C GLU A 54 -1.66 -23.09 5.30
N ASN A 55 -1.96 -23.13 4.02
CA ASN A 55 -0.98 -23.46 2.97
C ASN A 55 -0.47 -22.25 2.18
N LEU A 56 -0.82 -21.02 2.57
CA LEU A 56 -0.48 -19.82 1.79
C LEU A 56 1.03 -19.61 1.66
N VAL A 57 1.75 -19.65 2.77
CA VAL A 57 3.20 -19.41 2.79
C VAL A 57 3.93 -20.48 2.03
N LYS A 58 3.63 -21.75 2.31
CA LYS A 58 4.24 -22.90 1.61
C LYS A 58 3.98 -22.85 0.10
N THR A 59 2.76 -22.51 -0.31
CA THR A 59 2.43 -22.38 -1.74
C THR A 59 3.25 -21.27 -2.40
N GLY A 60 3.43 -20.13 -1.73
CA GLY A 60 4.28 -19.06 -2.24
C GLY A 60 5.74 -19.48 -2.40
N GLU A 61 6.31 -20.17 -1.41
CA GLU A 61 7.68 -20.68 -1.44
C GLU A 61 7.88 -21.76 -2.53
N ASP A 62 6.93 -22.67 -2.69
CA ASP A 62 6.96 -23.70 -3.72
C ASP A 62 6.91 -23.08 -5.13
N ILE A 63 6.08 -22.05 -5.36
CA ILE A 63 6.02 -21.34 -6.66
C ILE A 63 7.31 -20.57 -6.91
N GLU A 64 7.84 -19.86 -5.91
CA GLU A 64 9.11 -19.15 -5.99
C GLU A 64 10.24 -20.10 -6.40
N SER A 65 10.33 -21.25 -5.73
CA SER A 65 11.36 -22.27 -6.02
C SER A 65 11.23 -22.88 -7.42
N GLU A 66 10.00 -23.16 -7.87
CA GLU A 66 9.75 -23.80 -9.17
C GLU A 66 9.90 -22.83 -10.35
N PHE A 67 9.46 -21.57 -10.20
CA PHE A 67 9.46 -20.60 -11.28
C PHE A 67 10.70 -19.71 -11.30
N GLY A 68 11.49 -19.70 -10.21
CA GLY A 68 12.64 -18.83 -10.06
C GLY A 68 12.27 -17.34 -9.96
N ILE A 69 11.02 -17.03 -9.62
CA ILE A 69 10.50 -15.65 -9.48
C ILE A 69 10.40 -15.34 -8.00
N PRO A 70 11.11 -14.32 -7.47
CA PRO A 70 11.01 -13.94 -6.06
C PRO A 70 9.58 -13.58 -5.67
N ILE A 71 9.08 -14.15 -4.57
CA ILE A 71 7.80 -13.81 -3.94
C ILE A 71 8.07 -13.26 -2.56
N VAL A 72 8.18 -11.94 -2.49
CA VAL A 72 8.74 -11.23 -1.33
C VAL A 72 7.88 -11.38 -0.09
N HIS A 73 6.56 -11.17 -0.22
CA HIS A 73 5.63 -11.26 0.90
C HIS A 73 4.47 -12.22 0.63
N LYS A 74 4.03 -12.89 1.68
CA LYS A 74 2.77 -13.63 1.76
C LYS A 74 1.94 -12.92 2.82
N ARG A 75 0.72 -12.45 2.45
CA ARG A 75 -0.11 -11.58 3.28
C ARG A 75 -1.54 -12.10 3.38
N ILE A 76 -2.25 -11.61 4.39
CA ILE A 76 -3.69 -11.82 4.54
C ILE A 76 -4.37 -10.44 4.59
N SER A 77 -5.53 -10.33 3.97
CA SER A 77 -6.46 -9.21 4.15
C SER A 77 -7.81 -9.75 4.58
N VAL A 78 -8.44 -9.14 5.56
CA VAL A 78 -9.74 -9.58 6.06
C VAL A 78 -10.80 -8.50 5.95
N THR A 79 -12.06 -8.87 6.09
CA THR A 79 -13.19 -7.92 6.18
C THR A 79 -12.86 -6.82 7.19
N PRO A 80 -13.18 -5.54 6.91
CA PRO A 80 -12.97 -4.45 7.86
C PRO A 80 -13.50 -4.80 9.24
N MET A 81 -12.62 -4.83 10.23
CA MET A 81 -12.93 -5.31 11.59
C MET A 81 -14.02 -4.47 12.26
N ALA A 82 -14.15 -3.19 11.91
CA ALA A 82 -15.24 -2.35 12.40
C ALA A 82 -16.64 -2.91 12.04
N LEU A 83 -16.77 -3.60 10.89
CA LEU A 83 -18.04 -4.23 10.48
C LEU A 83 -18.28 -5.51 11.26
N VAL A 84 -17.25 -6.32 11.48
CA VAL A 84 -17.34 -7.61 12.16
C VAL A 84 -17.60 -7.44 13.65
N ALA A 85 -16.87 -6.55 14.30
CA ALA A 85 -16.94 -6.33 15.75
C ALA A 85 -18.04 -5.33 16.16
N GLY A 86 -18.70 -4.66 15.22
CA GLY A 86 -19.71 -3.63 15.52
C GLY A 86 -20.92 -4.12 16.30
N SER A 87 -21.24 -5.41 16.22
CA SER A 87 -22.34 -6.07 16.97
C SER A 87 -21.91 -6.74 18.28
N CYS A 88 -20.60 -6.83 18.55
CA CYS A 88 -20.09 -7.44 19.77
C CYS A 88 -20.40 -6.56 20.99
N ASP A 89 -20.71 -7.22 22.12
CA ASP A 89 -20.88 -6.55 23.41
C ASP A 89 -19.50 -6.28 24.05
N THR A 90 -18.81 -5.29 23.50
CA THR A 90 -17.48 -4.88 23.95
C THR A 90 -17.30 -3.38 23.77
N GLU A 91 -16.45 -2.78 24.58
CA GLU A 91 -15.97 -1.39 24.45
C GLU A 91 -14.52 -1.31 23.99
N ASP A 92 -13.84 -2.46 23.79
CA ASP A 92 -12.43 -2.54 23.40
C ASP A 92 -12.23 -3.53 22.24
N LEU A 93 -11.55 -3.09 21.17
CA LEU A 93 -11.19 -3.91 20.02
C LEU A 93 -9.71 -4.32 19.96
N VAL A 94 -8.89 -3.97 20.94
CA VAL A 94 -7.50 -4.45 21.01
C VAL A 94 -7.41 -5.98 21.03
N PRO A 95 -8.29 -6.74 21.74
CA PRO A 95 -8.31 -8.19 21.70
C PRO A 95 -8.52 -8.80 20.29
N PHE A 96 -9.24 -8.09 19.40
CA PHE A 96 -9.42 -8.49 18.00
C PHE A 96 -8.12 -8.34 17.21
N ALA A 97 -7.40 -7.23 17.40
CA ALA A 97 -6.08 -7.03 16.79
C ALA A 97 -5.09 -8.11 17.25
N LEU A 98 -5.04 -8.40 18.56
CA LEU A 98 -4.20 -9.48 19.12
C LEU A 98 -4.58 -10.86 18.57
N THR A 99 -5.86 -11.09 18.28
CA THR A 99 -6.33 -12.33 17.66
C THR A 99 -5.85 -12.44 16.21
N MET A 100 -5.93 -11.34 15.44
CA MET A 100 -5.39 -11.28 14.08
C MET A 100 -3.88 -11.49 14.08
N ASP A 101 -3.15 -10.89 15.02
CA ASP A 101 -1.70 -11.04 15.15
C ASP A 101 -1.29 -12.49 15.43
N ARG A 102 -2.00 -13.16 16.37
CA ARG A 102 -1.78 -14.59 16.65
C ARG A 102 -2.04 -15.46 15.42
N ALA A 103 -3.11 -15.17 14.67
CA ALA A 103 -3.43 -15.90 13.44
C ALA A 103 -2.37 -15.70 12.36
N ALA A 104 -1.89 -14.46 12.18
CA ALA A 104 -0.80 -14.14 11.27
C ALA A 104 0.50 -14.89 11.61
N LYS A 105 0.85 -14.92 12.90
CA LYS A 105 1.98 -15.73 13.43
C LYS A 105 1.82 -17.22 13.15
N ALA A 106 0.64 -17.77 13.40
CA ALA A 106 0.36 -19.20 13.19
C ALA A 106 0.48 -19.57 11.70
N CYS A 107 0.04 -18.70 10.79
CA CYS A 107 0.16 -18.90 9.33
C CYS A 107 1.56 -18.58 8.78
N GLY A 108 2.43 -17.91 9.53
CA GLY A 108 3.76 -17.50 9.09
C GLY A 108 3.77 -16.37 8.06
N VAL A 109 2.69 -15.59 7.95
CA VAL A 109 2.60 -14.49 6.98
C VAL A 109 3.35 -13.24 7.45
N ASN A 110 3.70 -12.38 6.50
CA ASN A 110 4.45 -11.15 6.79
C ASN A 110 3.57 -10.04 7.38
N PHE A 111 2.32 -9.92 6.92
CA PHE A 111 1.35 -8.92 7.39
C PHE A 111 -0.07 -9.46 7.32
N ILE A 112 -0.95 -8.89 8.17
CA ILE A 112 -2.39 -9.06 8.10
C ILE A 112 -3.06 -7.68 8.16
N GLY A 113 -3.81 -7.34 7.10
CA GLY A 113 -4.63 -6.14 7.01
C GLY A 113 -6.09 -6.42 7.33
N GLY A 114 -6.88 -5.33 7.48
CA GLY A 114 -8.31 -5.42 7.79
C GLY A 114 -8.68 -5.00 9.21
N PHE A 115 -7.72 -4.59 10.05
CA PHE A 115 -8.06 -3.82 11.26
C PHE A 115 -8.46 -2.40 10.85
N SER A 116 -9.61 -2.29 10.16
CA SER A 116 -9.97 -1.16 9.31
C SER A 116 -11.39 -0.68 9.56
N ALA A 117 -11.63 0.63 9.26
CA ALA A 117 -12.93 1.30 9.31
C ALA A 117 -13.22 2.08 8.01
N LEU A 118 -14.49 2.10 7.59
CA LEU A 118 -14.96 2.77 6.37
C LEU A 118 -15.88 3.95 6.74
N VAL A 119 -15.28 5.09 7.09
CA VAL A 119 -15.98 6.22 7.71
C VAL A 119 -16.32 7.37 6.74
N GLN A 120 -16.20 7.14 5.43
CA GLN A 120 -16.52 8.15 4.41
C GLN A 120 -17.99 8.61 4.47
N LYS A 121 -18.89 7.81 5.02
CA LYS A 121 -20.32 8.14 5.16
C LYS A 121 -20.71 8.66 6.55
N GLY A 122 -19.82 8.57 7.51
CA GLY A 122 -20.05 8.85 8.92
C GLY A 122 -19.52 7.71 9.79
N PHE A 123 -19.82 7.76 11.09
CA PHE A 123 -19.34 6.75 12.05
C PHE A 123 -20.47 5.86 12.53
N ALA A 124 -20.28 4.56 12.48
CA ALA A 124 -21.07 3.57 13.19
C ALA A 124 -20.38 3.22 14.52
N ARG A 125 -21.07 2.45 15.41
CA ARG A 125 -20.50 2.02 16.70
C ARG A 125 -19.17 1.28 16.53
N GLY A 126 -19.09 0.35 15.58
CA GLY A 126 -17.86 -0.41 15.32
C GLY A 126 -16.69 0.48 14.86
N ASP A 127 -16.99 1.51 14.05
CA ASP A 127 -15.97 2.47 13.61
C ASP A 127 -15.42 3.29 14.80
N GLU A 128 -16.31 3.73 15.69
CA GLU A 128 -15.92 4.47 16.90
C GLU A 128 -15.01 3.66 17.83
N LEU A 129 -15.35 2.37 18.00
CA LEU A 129 -14.56 1.45 18.81
C LEU A 129 -13.19 1.19 18.17
N LEU A 130 -13.16 0.92 16.87
CA LEU A 130 -11.93 0.63 16.15
C LEU A 130 -10.98 1.84 16.14
N LEU A 131 -11.49 3.02 15.84
CA LEU A 131 -10.67 4.23 15.82
C LEU A 131 -10.01 4.52 17.18
N ARG A 132 -10.68 4.23 18.29
CA ARG A 132 -10.10 4.34 19.63
C ARG A 132 -9.02 3.30 19.89
N ALA A 133 -9.17 2.11 19.33
CA ALA A 133 -8.24 1.00 19.55
C ALA A 133 -6.97 1.08 18.70
N ILE A 134 -6.95 1.81 17.57
CA ILE A 134 -5.81 1.84 16.62
C ILE A 134 -4.46 2.10 17.30
N PRO A 135 -4.26 3.15 18.13
CA PRO A 135 -2.94 3.44 18.68
C PRO A 135 -2.37 2.29 19.50
N GLN A 136 -3.18 1.74 20.41
CA GLN A 136 -2.77 0.62 21.25
C GLN A 136 -2.62 -0.68 20.43
N ALA A 137 -3.54 -0.99 19.54
CA ALA A 137 -3.48 -2.17 18.70
C ALA A 137 -2.18 -2.23 17.87
N LEU A 138 -1.79 -1.10 17.23
CA LEU A 138 -0.58 -1.03 16.43
C LEU A 138 0.72 -1.02 17.27
N THR A 139 0.63 -0.69 18.55
CA THR A 139 1.74 -0.77 19.49
C THR A 139 1.95 -2.20 20.01
N GLU A 140 0.85 -2.93 20.26
CA GLU A 140 0.89 -4.26 20.90
C GLU A 140 0.99 -5.42 19.90
N THR A 141 0.86 -5.16 18.59
CA THR A 141 0.91 -6.18 17.54
C THR A 141 2.12 -6.02 16.63
N ASP A 142 2.65 -7.14 16.13
CA ASP A 142 3.78 -7.15 15.20
C ASP A 142 3.33 -7.12 13.73
N PHE A 143 2.29 -7.88 13.37
CA PHE A 143 1.89 -8.15 11.98
C PHE A 143 0.64 -7.40 11.54
N VAL A 144 -0.14 -6.84 12.49
CA VAL A 144 -1.40 -6.18 12.17
C VAL A 144 -1.17 -4.82 11.54
N CYS A 145 -1.81 -4.61 10.39
CA CYS A 145 -1.87 -3.31 9.73
C CYS A 145 -3.31 -2.79 9.72
N SER A 146 -3.44 -1.47 9.86
CA SER A 146 -4.72 -0.77 9.96
C SER A 146 -4.92 0.21 8.83
N SER A 147 -6.19 0.46 8.49
CA SER A 147 -6.55 1.54 7.58
C SER A 147 -7.90 2.16 7.91
N VAL A 148 -8.04 3.44 7.56
CA VAL A 148 -9.29 4.16 7.70
C VAL A 148 -9.61 4.88 6.41
N ASN A 149 -10.74 4.56 5.77
CA ASN A 149 -11.19 5.23 4.56
C ASN A 149 -12.07 6.43 4.95
N VAL A 150 -11.54 7.65 4.81
CA VAL A 150 -12.19 8.90 5.23
C VAL A 150 -12.99 9.58 4.13
N GLY A 151 -12.81 9.17 2.88
CA GLY A 151 -13.45 9.82 1.75
C GLY A 151 -13.64 8.93 0.55
N SER A 152 -14.50 9.36 -0.37
CA SER A 152 -14.62 8.78 -1.69
C SER A 152 -15.20 9.79 -2.68
N THR A 153 -15.01 9.55 -3.98
CA THR A 153 -15.60 10.34 -5.06
C THR A 153 -17.12 10.43 -4.91
N ARG A 154 -17.77 9.37 -4.41
CA ARG A 154 -19.23 9.29 -4.25
C ARG A 154 -19.74 9.91 -2.95
N ALA A 155 -18.99 9.79 -1.85
CA ALA A 155 -19.41 10.24 -0.53
C ALA A 155 -18.85 11.63 -0.15
N GLY A 156 -17.85 12.14 -0.86
CA GLY A 156 -17.06 13.28 -0.44
C GLY A 156 -16.03 12.92 0.64
N ILE A 157 -15.48 13.90 1.33
CA ILE A 157 -14.48 13.71 2.37
C ILE A 157 -15.11 14.03 3.74
N ASN A 158 -15.01 13.09 4.67
CA ASN A 158 -15.43 13.26 6.06
C ASN A 158 -14.33 14.00 6.85
N MET A 159 -14.49 15.33 7.01
CA MET A 159 -13.47 16.17 7.66
C MET A 159 -13.37 15.90 9.17
N ASP A 160 -14.43 15.42 9.82
CA ASP A 160 -14.38 15.01 11.22
C ASP A 160 -13.47 13.77 11.38
N ALA A 161 -13.55 12.84 10.42
CA ALA A 161 -12.65 11.68 10.37
C ALA A 161 -11.20 12.11 10.10
N VAL A 162 -10.97 13.06 9.19
CA VAL A 162 -9.62 13.60 8.91
C VAL A 162 -9.02 14.20 10.18
N ALA A 163 -9.77 15.05 10.88
CA ALA A 163 -9.30 15.66 12.13
C ALA A 163 -9.01 14.61 13.22
N ARG A 164 -9.81 13.55 13.28
CA ARG A 164 -9.61 12.45 14.23
C ARG A 164 -8.39 11.62 13.89
N MET A 165 -8.18 11.29 12.60
CA MET A 165 -7.02 10.54 12.16
C MET A 165 -5.71 11.27 12.44
N GLY A 166 -5.66 12.60 12.29
CA GLY A 166 -4.48 13.37 12.68
C GLY A 166 -4.09 13.18 14.14
N ARG A 167 -5.07 13.12 15.06
CA ARG A 167 -4.82 12.83 16.48
C ARG A 167 -4.37 11.39 16.73
N ILE A 168 -5.01 10.43 16.07
CA ILE A 168 -4.66 9.01 16.15
C ILE A 168 -3.23 8.76 15.66
N ILE A 169 -2.83 9.37 14.54
CA ILE A 169 -1.46 9.27 14.02
C ILE A 169 -0.46 9.82 15.04
N LYS A 170 -0.73 10.99 15.63
CA LYS A 170 0.13 11.59 16.64
C LYS A 170 0.26 10.72 17.91
N GLU A 171 -0.84 10.15 18.37
CA GLU A 171 -0.87 9.23 19.50
C GLU A 171 -0.12 7.93 19.20
N THR A 172 -0.33 7.35 18.01
CA THR A 172 0.41 6.15 17.56
C THR A 172 1.91 6.42 17.49
N ALA A 173 2.34 7.56 16.92
CA ALA A 173 3.73 7.97 16.88
C ALA A 173 4.33 8.10 18.29
N HIS A 174 3.59 8.71 19.23
CA HIS A 174 4.01 8.85 20.60
C HIS A 174 4.17 7.49 21.31
N LEU A 175 3.22 6.58 21.16
CA LEU A 175 3.26 5.26 21.78
C LEU A 175 4.39 4.39 21.20
N THR A 176 4.76 4.60 19.95
CA THR A 176 5.83 3.84 19.27
C THR A 176 7.13 4.66 19.10
N ARG A 177 7.34 5.72 19.88
CA ARG A 177 8.51 6.61 19.76
C ARG A 177 9.84 5.91 19.97
N GLU A 178 9.90 4.88 20.83
CA GLU A 178 11.09 4.06 21.03
C GLU A 178 11.46 3.21 19.80
N GLN A 179 10.53 3.08 18.85
CA GLN A 179 10.68 2.42 17.55
C GLN A 179 10.58 3.44 16.41
N GLU A 180 10.99 4.69 16.64
CA GLU A 180 10.99 5.78 15.66
C GLU A 180 9.61 6.03 14.98
N GLY A 181 8.51 5.77 15.71
CA GLY A 181 7.15 5.97 15.21
C GLY A 181 6.64 4.86 14.27
N LEU A 182 7.26 3.68 14.27
CA LEU A 182 6.98 2.57 13.34
C LEU A 182 5.50 2.14 13.32
N GLY A 183 4.75 2.33 14.40
CA GLY A 183 3.29 2.11 14.40
C GLY A 183 2.57 2.89 13.31
N CYS A 184 3.05 4.08 12.96
CA CYS A 184 2.47 4.89 11.88
C CYS A 184 2.72 4.29 10.48
N ALA A 185 3.80 3.52 10.28
CA ALA A 185 4.05 2.82 9.02
C ALA A 185 3.03 1.70 8.77
N LYS A 186 2.40 1.18 9.83
CA LYS A 186 1.33 0.16 9.76
C LYS A 186 -0.09 0.75 9.63
N LEU A 187 -0.22 2.08 9.50
CA LEU A 187 -1.50 2.79 9.44
C LEU A 187 -1.64 3.58 8.14
N VAL A 188 -2.72 3.34 7.41
CA VAL A 188 -3.04 4.08 6.18
C VAL A 188 -4.38 4.81 6.31
N VAL A 189 -4.41 6.08 5.92
CA VAL A 189 -5.65 6.85 5.77
C VAL A 189 -5.98 6.94 4.29
N PHE A 190 -7.07 6.30 3.88
CA PHE A 190 -7.51 6.25 2.49
C PHE A 190 -8.54 7.31 2.14
N CYS A 191 -8.49 7.73 0.88
CA CYS A 191 -9.60 8.32 0.15
C CYS A 191 -9.76 7.52 -1.16
N ASN A 192 -10.96 6.99 -1.45
CA ASN A 192 -11.19 6.00 -2.51
C ASN A 192 -10.44 4.67 -2.30
N ALA A 193 -10.50 4.10 -1.09
CA ALA A 193 -9.93 2.78 -0.86
C ALA A 193 -10.55 1.75 -1.81
N VAL A 194 -9.70 0.92 -2.42
CA VAL A 194 -10.12 -0.24 -3.22
C VAL A 194 -10.24 -1.47 -2.32
N GLU A 195 -11.19 -2.34 -2.64
CA GLU A 195 -11.60 -3.47 -1.80
C GLU A 195 -10.77 -4.74 -2.06
N ASP A 196 -9.99 -4.74 -3.14
CA ASP A 196 -9.21 -5.87 -3.65
C ASP A 196 -7.68 -5.65 -3.59
N ASN A 197 -7.22 -4.64 -2.89
CA ASN A 197 -5.83 -4.20 -2.86
C ASN A 197 -4.89 -5.21 -2.17
N PRO A 198 -3.89 -5.80 -2.86
CA PRO A 198 -2.93 -6.70 -2.25
C PRO A 198 -1.67 -6.02 -1.70
N PHE A 199 -1.41 -4.76 -2.08
CA PHE A 199 -0.11 -4.11 -1.85
C PHE A 199 0.01 -3.36 -0.54
N MET A 200 -1.00 -2.55 -0.22
CA MET A 200 -0.87 -1.60 0.89
C MET A 200 -0.91 -2.27 2.25
N ALA A 201 -0.12 -1.77 3.17
CA ALA A 201 -0.33 -2.03 4.59
C ALA A 201 -1.75 -1.61 4.98
N GLY A 202 -2.46 -2.43 5.76
CA GLY A 202 -3.85 -2.17 6.12
C GLY A 202 -4.86 -2.36 4.99
N ALA A 203 -4.48 -2.97 3.86
CA ALA A 203 -5.44 -3.47 2.88
C ALA A 203 -6.52 -4.33 3.55
N PHE A 204 -7.73 -4.30 3.02
CA PHE A 204 -8.83 -5.08 3.57
C PHE A 204 -9.55 -5.85 2.46
N HIS A 205 -10.28 -6.89 2.85
CA HIS A 205 -11.12 -7.67 1.97
C HIS A 205 -12.54 -7.07 1.94
N GLY A 206 -12.99 -6.67 0.76
CA GLY A 206 -14.29 -6.01 0.59
C GLY A 206 -15.47 -6.94 0.85
N VAL A 207 -16.59 -6.36 1.26
CA VAL A 207 -17.82 -7.12 1.52
C VAL A 207 -18.50 -7.61 0.24
N GLY A 208 -18.13 -7.07 -0.91
CA GLY A 208 -18.61 -7.48 -2.24
C GLY A 208 -17.80 -8.61 -2.86
N GLU A 209 -16.66 -8.98 -2.26
CA GLU A 209 -15.77 -10.02 -2.73
C GLU A 209 -16.26 -11.43 -2.35
N ALA A 210 -15.67 -12.47 -2.97
CA ALA A 210 -15.95 -13.87 -2.61
C ALA A 210 -15.51 -14.16 -1.16
N ASP A 211 -15.95 -15.31 -0.60
CA ASP A 211 -15.60 -15.69 0.78
C ASP A 211 -14.09 -15.79 1.00
N SER A 212 -13.34 -16.21 -0.03
CA SER A 212 -11.88 -16.05 -0.09
C SER A 212 -11.41 -15.83 -1.52
N VAL A 213 -10.32 -15.07 -1.70
CA VAL A 213 -9.68 -14.82 -3.00
C VAL A 213 -8.17 -14.78 -2.85
N VAL A 214 -7.45 -15.04 -3.94
CA VAL A 214 -6.00 -14.79 -4.05
C VAL A 214 -5.77 -13.61 -4.96
N ASN A 215 -5.15 -12.56 -4.43
CA ASN A 215 -4.72 -11.36 -5.15
C ASN A 215 -3.18 -11.34 -5.20
N VAL A 216 -2.63 -10.90 -6.32
CA VAL A 216 -1.17 -10.83 -6.50
C VAL A 216 -0.76 -9.41 -6.83
N GLY A 217 0.23 -8.92 -6.10
CA GLY A 217 0.91 -7.67 -6.41
C GLY A 217 2.24 -7.95 -7.11
N VAL A 218 2.42 -7.43 -8.31
CA VAL A 218 3.67 -7.52 -9.06
C VAL A 218 4.31 -6.15 -9.20
N SER A 219 5.64 -6.09 -9.03
CA SER A 219 6.40 -4.85 -9.11
C SER A 219 7.60 -4.99 -10.03
N GLY A 220 8.12 -3.89 -10.51
CA GLY A 220 9.29 -3.87 -11.37
C GLY A 220 9.70 -2.47 -11.83
N PRO A 221 9.95 -1.51 -10.90
CA PRO A 221 10.53 -0.23 -11.26
C PRO A 221 11.85 -0.39 -12.03
N GLY A 222 12.71 -1.32 -11.60
CA GLY A 222 13.97 -1.62 -12.26
C GLY A 222 13.79 -2.10 -13.70
N VAL A 223 12.76 -2.90 -14.00
CA VAL A 223 12.46 -3.34 -15.37
C VAL A 223 12.11 -2.16 -16.26
N VAL A 224 11.26 -1.26 -15.76
CA VAL A 224 10.87 -0.04 -16.50
C VAL A 224 12.06 0.88 -16.69
N TYR A 225 12.88 1.06 -15.66
CA TYR A 225 14.10 1.86 -15.73
C TYR A 225 15.05 1.36 -16.82
N HIS A 226 15.37 0.07 -16.86
CA HIS A 226 16.22 -0.52 -17.89
C HIS A 226 15.62 -0.44 -19.29
N ALA A 227 14.30 -0.61 -19.40
CA ALA A 227 13.63 -0.45 -20.69
C ALA A 227 13.78 0.98 -21.23
N LEU A 228 13.66 2.00 -20.38
CA LEU A 228 13.85 3.39 -20.78
C LEU A 228 15.26 3.76 -21.15
N GLN A 229 16.27 3.12 -20.54
CA GLN A 229 17.66 3.32 -20.94
C GLN A 229 17.88 2.98 -22.42
N SER A 230 17.14 1.99 -22.96
CA SER A 230 17.24 1.61 -24.37
C SER A 230 16.69 2.66 -25.36
N VAL A 231 15.87 3.58 -24.86
CA VAL A 231 15.22 4.66 -25.64
C VAL A 231 15.58 6.05 -25.10
N LYS A 232 16.71 6.18 -24.45
CA LYS A 232 17.17 7.43 -23.85
C LYS A 232 17.16 8.59 -24.86
N GLY A 233 16.54 9.71 -24.47
CA GLY A 233 16.43 10.90 -25.32
C GLY A 233 15.38 10.78 -26.45
N ALA A 234 14.62 9.68 -26.53
CA ALA A 234 13.54 9.54 -27.48
C ALA A 234 12.34 10.47 -27.14
N PRO A 235 11.48 10.79 -28.12
CA PRO A 235 10.24 11.53 -27.88
C PRO A 235 9.31 10.82 -26.87
N PHE A 236 8.46 11.58 -26.17
CA PHE A 236 7.60 11.06 -25.11
C PHE A 236 6.57 10.01 -25.55
N ASP A 237 6.16 10.01 -26.80
CA ASP A 237 5.31 8.95 -27.37
C ASP A 237 6.03 7.61 -27.43
N VAL A 238 7.33 7.59 -27.75
CA VAL A 238 8.19 6.41 -27.72
C VAL A 238 8.41 5.94 -26.27
N VAL A 239 8.67 6.88 -25.36
CA VAL A 239 8.80 6.61 -23.92
C VAL A 239 7.52 5.95 -23.38
N ALA A 240 6.35 6.54 -23.63
CA ALA A 240 5.06 6.01 -23.20
C ALA A 240 4.77 4.62 -23.75
N GLU A 241 5.06 4.38 -25.03
CA GLU A 241 4.86 3.06 -25.66
C GLU A 241 5.81 2.02 -25.09
N THR A 242 7.06 2.40 -24.75
CA THR A 242 8.04 1.51 -24.10
C THR A 242 7.56 1.11 -22.71
N VAL A 243 7.16 2.09 -21.88
CA VAL A 243 6.61 1.82 -20.54
C VAL A 243 5.38 0.90 -20.62
N LYS A 244 4.45 1.19 -21.53
CA LYS A 244 3.23 0.38 -21.73
C LYS A 244 3.54 -1.08 -22.09
N LYS A 245 4.49 -1.32 -23.00
CA LYS A 245 4.92 -2.68 -23.38
C LYS A 245 5.58 -3.40 -22.21
N THR A 246 6.43 -2.73 -21.46
CA THR A 246 7.09 -3.28 -20.28
C THR A 246 6.07 -3.64 -19.21
N ALA A 247 5.14 -2.74 -18.91
CA ALA A 247 4.05 -2.98 -17.95
C ALA A 247 3.18 -4.18 -18.36
N PHE A 248 2.88 -4.34 -19.65
CA PHE A 248 2.20 -5.53 -20.18
C PHE A 248 2.96 -6.81 -19.85
N GLN A 249 4.28 -6.86 -20.08
CA GLN A 249 5.11 -8.04 -19.79
C GLN A 249 5.13 -8.38 -18.30
N ILE A 250 5.34 -7.37 -17.44
CA ILE A 250 5.34 -7.54 -15.98
C ILE A 250 4.00 -8.11 -15.50
N THR A 251 2.89 -7.54 -15.95
CA THR A 251 1.53 -8.00 -15.57
C THR A 251 1.29 -9.45 -15.97
N ARG A 252 1.79 -9.88 -17.13
CA ARG A 252 1.67 -11.29 -17.58
C ARG A 252 2.39 -12.26 -16.64
N VAL A 253 3.54 -11.88 -16.08
CA VAL A 253 4.24 -12.67 -15.06
C VAL A 253 3.39 -12.75 -13.79
N GLY A 254 2.87 -11.62 -13.31
CA GLY A 254 1.97 -11.58 -12.15
C GLY A 254 0.74 -12.48 -12.33
N GLN A 255 0.09 -12.44 -13.50
CA GLN A 255 -1.07 -13.29 -13.80
C GLN A 255 -0.71 -14.78 -13.79
N MET A 256 0.45 -15.16 -14.28
CA MET A 256 0.90 -16.55 -14.27
C MET A 256 1.04 -17.06 -12.83
N VAL A 257 1.71 -16.30 -11.96
CA VAL A 257 1.86 -16.64 -10.55
C VAL A 257 0.50 -16.68 -9.84
N ALA A 258 -0.37 -15.69 -10.08
CA ALA A 258 -1.70 -15.65 -9.48
C ALA A 258 -2.57 -16.87 -9.86
N SER A 259 -2.56 -17.26 -11.13
CA SER A 259 -3.28 -18.44 -11.61
C SER A 259 -2.79 -19.71 -10.97
N GLU A 260 -1.48 -19.85 -10.81
CA GLU A 260 -0.88 -21.04 -10.18
C GLU A 260 -1.12 -21.07 -8.67
N ALA A 261 -1.03 -19.92 -7.97
CA ALA A 261 -1.37 -19.81 -6.56
C ALA A 261 -2.83 -20.18 -6.31
N SER A 262 -3.75 -19.63 -7.11
CA SER A 262 -5.18 -19.95 -7.06
C SER A 262 -5.44 -21.45 -7.23
N ARG A 263 -4.81 -22.08 -8.21
CA ARG A 263 -4.95 -23.52 -8.49
C ARG A 263 -4.46 -24.36 -7.31
N ARG A 264 -3.31 -24.04 -6.71
CA ARG A 264 -2.71 -24.83 -5.61
C ARG A 264 -3.50 -24.65 -4.31
N LEU A 265 -3.95 -23.45 -4.05
CA LEU A 265 -4.73 -23.11 -2.83
C LEU A 265 -6.21 -23.52 -2.93
N GLY A 266 -6.71 -23.85 -4.13
CA GLY A 266 -8.13 -24.12 -4.34
C GLY A 266 -9.02 -22.90 -4.07
N THR A 267 -8.46 -21.68 -4.19
CA THR A 267 -9.10 -20.40 -3.87
C THR A 267 -9.22 -19.58 -5.17
N PRO A 268 -10.38 -18.93 -5.43
CA PRO A 268 -10.55 -18.12 -6.63
C PRO A 268 -9.44 -17.11 -6.86
N PHE A 269 -9.05 -16.93 -8.12
CA PHE A 269 -8.17 -15.85 -8.54
C PHE A 269 -8.97 -14.54 -8.60
N GLY A 270 -8.58 -13.55 -7.80
CA GLY A 270 -9.14 -12.19 -7.78
C GLY A 270 -8.47 -11.31 -8.82
N ILE A 271 -7.45 -10.55 -8.40
CA ILE A 271 -6.78 -9.58 -9.27
C ILE A 271 -5.26 -9.69 -9.27
N VAL A 272 -4.67 -9.11 -10.32
CA VAL A 272 -3.26 -8.70 -10.37
C VAL A 272 -3.19 -7.19 -10.26
N ASP A 273 -2.46 -6.72 -9.26
CA ASP A 273 -2.10 -5.31 -9.12
C ASP A 273 -0.68 -5.11 -9.67
N LEU A 274 -0.56 -4.33 -10.74
CA LEU A 274 0.72 -3.87 -11.24
C LEU A 274 1.02 -2.50 -10.65
N SER A 275 1.76 -2.48 -9.57
CA SER A 275 2.22 -1.24 -8.97
C SER A 275 3.75 -1.16 -9.03
N LEU A 276 4.26 -0.08 -9.63
CA LEU A 276 5.68 0.24 -9.55
C LEU A 276 5.98 0.72 -8.13
N ALA A 277 6.13 -0.24 -7.22
CA ALA A 277 6.46 -0.04 -5.82
C ALA A 277 7.96 -0.26 -5.63
N PRO A 278 8.75 0.80 -5.42
CA PRO A 278 10.21 0.70 -5.32
C PRO A 278 10.63 -0.06 -4.05
N THR A 279 11.91 -0.40 -4.03
CA THR A 279 12.62 -0.85 -2.82
C THR A 279 13.84 0.04 -2.58
N PRO A 280 14.44 0.01 -1.37
CA PRO A 280 15.69 0.73 -1.12
C PRO A 280 16.89 0.27 -1.96
N ALA A 281 16.74 -0.81 -2.74
CA ALA A 281 17.79 -1.33 -3.59
C ALA A 281 18.11 -0.37 -4.75
N VAL A 282 19.41 -0.20 -5.03
CA VAL A 282 19.88 0.60 -6.17
C VAL A 282 19.38 -0.03 -7.47
N GLY A 283 18.75 0.77 -8.32
CA GLY A 283 18.21 0.34 -9.60
C GLY A 283 16.72 -0.04 -9.55
N ASP A 284 16.08 -0.04 -8.37
CA ASP A 284 14.64 -0.30 -8.19
C ASP A 284 13.93 0.96 -7.68
N SER A 285 13.96 2.04 -8.45
CA SER A 285 13.51 3.38 -8.04
C SER A 285 12.58 4.02 -9.06
N VAL A 286 11.44 4.52 -8.62
CA VAL A 286 10.52 5.32 -9.43
C VAL A 286 11.11 6.70 -9.71
N ALA A 287 11.83 7.30 -8.76
CA ALA A 287 12.51 8.58 -8.99
C ALA A 287 13.53 8.46 -10.14
N ARG A 288 14.28 7.36 -10.20
CA ARG A 288 15.24 7.14 -11.31
C ARG A 288 14.56 6.93 -12.66
N ILE A 289 13.36 6.32 -12.68
CA ILE A 289 12.54 6.26 -13.91
C ILE A 289 12.22 7.69 -14.39
N LEU A 290 11.77 8.58 -13.48
CA LEU A 290 11.43 9.95 -13.83
C LEU A 290 12.66 10.74 -14.30
N GLU A 291 13.82 10.51 -13.71
CA GLU A 291 15.10 11.10 -14.13
C GLU A 291 15.54 10.60 -15.52
N GLU A 292 15.38 9.30 -15.81
CA GLU A 292 15.68 8.75 -17.14
C GLU A 292 14.75 9.31 -18.23
N MET A 293 13.55 9.81 -17.86
CA MET A 293 12.65 10.55 -18.75
C MET A 293 13.15 11.98 -19.07
N GLY A 294 14.30 12.40 -18.51
CA GLY A 294 14.96 13.67 -18.82
C GLY A 294 14.95 14.70 -17.69
N LEU A 295 14.53 14.31 -16.47
CA LEU A 295 14.67 15.18 -15.30
C LEU A 295 16.10 15.08 -14.74
N GLU A 296 16.70 16.18 -14.35
CA GLU A 296 18.02 16.18 -13.68
C GLU A 296 17.94 15.51 -12.30
N THR A 297 16.88 15.82 -11.55
CA THR A 297 16.59 15.24 -10.24
C THR A 297 15.09 15.18 -10.04
N CYS A 298 14.60 14.11 -9.44
CA CYS A 298 13.20 14.00 -9.03
C CYS A 298 12.86 15.17 -8.08
N GLY A 299 11.69 15.78 -8.26
CA GLY A 299 11.25 16.97 -7.51
C GLY A 299 11.38 18.28 -8.32
N THR A 300 12.21 18.33 -9.38
CA THR A 300 12.31 19.50 -10.25
C THR A 300 11.02 19.78 -11.03
N HIS A 301 10.93 20.93 -11.67
CA HIS A 301 9.81 21.25 -12.58
C HIS A 301 9.69 20.20 -13.68
N GLY A 302 8.47 19.72 -13.93
CA GLY A 302 8.22 18.62 -14.85
C GLY A 302 7.98 17.26 -14.18
N THR A 303 8.40 17.05 -12.93
CA THR A 303 8.24 15.78 -12.20
C THR A 303 6.78 15.29 -12.19
N THR A 304 5.81 16.15 -11.88
CA THR A 304 4.39 15.79 -11.87
C THR A 304 3.89 15.38 -13.25
N ALA A 305 4.35 16.02 -14.32
CA ALA A 305 3.98 15.68 -15.70
C ALA A 305 4.61 14.34 -16.13
N ALA A 306 5.88 14.10 -15.79
CA ALA A 306 6.56 12.83 -16.05
C ALA A 306 5.88 11.67 -15.30
N LEU A 307 5.50 11.88 -14.03
CA LEU A 307 4.78 10.90 -13.24
C LEU A 307 3.38 10.61 -13.82
N ALA A 308 2.67 11.63 -14.32
CA ALA A 308 1.38 11.45 -14.97
C ALA A 308 1.49 10.56 -16.22
N LEU A 309 2.52 10.79 -17.05
CA LEU A 309 2.80 9.96 -18.22
C LEU A 309 3.15 8.52 -17.82
N LEU A 310 4.03 8.36 -16.82
CA LEU A 310 4.42 7.04 -16.31
C LEU A 310 3.20 6.26 -15.82
N ASN A 311 2.41 6.88 -14.95
CA ASN A 311 1.22 6.25 -14.35
C ASN A 311 0.17 5.84 -15.39
N ASP A 312 -0.12 6.71 -16.35
CA ASP A 312 -1.04 6.41 -17.45
C ASP A 312 -0.55 5.26 -18.33
N ALA A 313 0.73 5.25 -18.69
CA ALA A 313 1.33 4.20 -19.52
C ALA A 313 1.33 2.83 -18.79
N VAL A 314 1.64 2.80 -17.49
CA VAL A 314 1.59 1.59 -16.66
C VAL A 314 0.17 1.03 -16.60
N LYS A 315 -0.82 1.85 -16.28
CA LYS A 315 -2.24 1.43 -16.23
C LYS A 315 -2.70 0.87 -17.57
N LYS A 316 -2.40 1.53 -18.68
CA LYS A 316 -2.73 1.04 -20.04
C LYS A 316 -2.07 -0.31 -20.34
N GLY A 317 -0.82 -0.50 -19.97
CA GLY A 317 -0.11 -1.76 -20.16
C GLY A 317 -0.73 -2.90 -19.36
N GLY A 318 -1.07 -2.66 -18.09
CA GLY A 318 -1.72 -3.62 -17.22
C GLY A 318 -3.07 -4.10 -17.77
N VAL A 319 -3.98 -3.17 -18.07
CA VAL A 319 -5.32 -3.48 -18.59
C VAL A 319 -5.27 -4.27 -19.90
N MET A 320 -4.26 -4.05 -20.74
CA MET A 320 -4.07 -4.84 -21.98
C MET A 320 -3.56 -6.26 -21.73
N ALA A 321 -2.93 -6.52 -20.58
CA ALA A 321 -2.30 -7.79 -20.28
C ALA A 321 -3.23 -8.81 -19.62
N SER A 322 -4.20 -8.37 -18.85
CA SER A 322 -5.08 -9.22 -18.05
C SER A 322 -6.48 -8.61 -17.90
N SER A 323 -7.50 -9.47 -17.88
CA SER A 323 -8.86 -9.09 -17.49
C SER A 323 -9.05 -9.02 -15.96
N HIS A 324 -8.05 -9.41 -15.20
CA HIS A 324 -8.03 -9.43 -13.73
C HIS A 324 -7.18 -8.30 -13.13
N VAL A 325 -7.03 -7.18 -13.84
CA VAL A 325 -6.31 -6.03 -13.29
C VAL A 325 -7.19 -5.29 -12.30
N GLY A 326 -6.64 -5.02 -11.13
CA GLY A 326 -7.34 -4.33 -10.04
C GLY A 326 -6.36 -3.67 -9.08
N GLY A 327 -6.80 -3.45 -7.84
CA GLY A 327 -6.00 -2.82 -6.81
C GLY A 327 -5.72 -1.35 -7.10
N LEU A 328 -4.51 -0.90 -6.80
CA LEU A 328 -4.07 0.49 -6.99
C LEU A 328 -3.41 0.73 -8.35
N SER A 329 -2.83 -0.27 -8.94
CA SER A 329 -2.10 -0.29 -10.23
C SER A 329 -1.55 1.05 -10.71
N GLY A 330 -0.23 1.18 -10.78
CA GLY A 330 0.43 2.41 -11.23
C GLY A 330 1.74 2.70 -10.55
N ALA A 331 2.14 3.96 -10.47
CA ALA A 331 3.39 4.36 -9.86
C ALA A 331 3.20 4.82 -8.41
N PHE A 332 3.97 4.25 -7.49
CA PHE A 332 4.05 4.61 -6.08
C PHE A 332 5.17 5.62 -5.86
N ILE A 333 5.04 6.44 -4.85
CA ILE A 333 6.01 7.49 -4.51
C ILE A 333 6.41 7.47 -3.02
N PRO A 334 6.71 6.31 -2.42
CA PRO A 334 7.15 6.27 -1.03
C PRO A 334 8.54 6.88 -0.92
N VAL A 335 8.75 7.73 0.09
CA VAL A 335 10.05 8.40 0.24
C VAL A 335 11.09 7.46 0.82
N SER A 336 10.76 6.67 1.86
CA SER A 336 11.76 5.82 2.51
C SER A 336 12.13 4.55 1.74
N GLU A 337 11.26 4.11 0.82
CA GLU A 337 11.43 2.88 0.07
C GLU A 337 12.08 3.08 -1.31
N ASP A 338 12.46 4.32 -1.66
CA ASP A 338 12.99 4.69 -2.98
C ASP A 338 14.31 5.47 -2.83
N GLU A 339 15.43 4.89 -3.25
CA GLU A 339 16.74 5.52 -3.09
C GLU A 339 16.87 6.87 -3.81
N GLY A 340 16.18 7.02 -4.93
CA GLY A 340 16.15 8.28 -5.66
C GLY A 340 15.26 9.33 -4.97
N MET A 341 14.13 8.95 -4.37
CA MET A 341 13.32 9.85 -3.55
C MET A 341 14.06 10.29 -2.29
N ILE A 342 14.76 9.38 -1.62
CA ILE A 342 15.62 9.69 -0.48
C ILE A 342 16.68 10.73 -0.88
N ALA A 343 17.39 10.47 -1.96
CA ALA A 343 18.43 11.39 -2.46
C ALA A 343 17.87 12.78 -2.82
N ALA A 344 16.70 12.82 -3.48
CA ALA A 344 16.03 14.05 -3.85
C ALA A 344 15.50 14.82 -2.62
N ALA A 345 15.02 14.13 -1.60
CA ALA A 345 14.60 14.74 -0.33
C ALA A 345 15.81 15.31 0.44
N LEU A 346 16.93 14.58 0.52
CA LEU A 346 18.17 15.03 1.15
C LEU A 346 18.76 16.27 0.47
N SER A 347 18.68 16.34 -0.86
CA SER A 347 19.14 17.53 -1.62
C SER A 347 18.20 18.73 -1.49
N GLY A 348 16.99 18.54 -0.91
CA GLY A 348 15.95 19.56 -0.84
C GLY A 348 15.21 19.83 -2.15
N THR A 349 15.47 19.04 -3.20
CA THR A 349 14.77 19.18 -4.49
C THR A 349 13.35 18.63 -4.41
N LEU A 350 13.17 17.52 -3.70
CA LEU A 350 11.86 16.94 -3.40
C LEU A 350 11.34 17.49 -2.07
N THR A 351 10.28 18.28 -2.12
CA THR A 351 9.62 18.88 -0.95
C THR A 351 8.25 18.27 -0.69
N LEU A 352 7.66 18.52 0.48
CA LEU A 352 6.29 18.10 0.76
C LEU A 352 5.27 18.69 -0.21
N ASP A 353 5.42 19.97 -0.60
CA ASP A 353 4.53 20.60 -1.59
C ASP A 353 4.63 19.92 -2.96
N LYS A 354 5.84 19.50 -3.33
CA LYS A 354 6.03 18.74 -4.57
C LYS A 354 5.39 17.37 -4.47
N LEU A 355 5.56 16.67 -3.36
CA LEU A 355 4.91 15.37 -3.11
C LEU A 355 3.38 15.51 -3.10
N GLU A 356 2.82 16.56 -2.47
CA GLU A 356 1.38 16.86 -2.50
C GLU A 356 0.90 17.03 -3.95
N ALA A 357 1.59 17.79 -4.76
CA ALA A 357 1.26 17.94 -6.19
C ALA A 357 1.35 16.60 -6.96
N MET A 358 2.33 15.76 -6.63
CA MET A 358 2.50 14.43 -7.25
C MET A 358 1.36 13.48 -6.88
N THR A 359 0.72 13.63 -5.71
CA THR A 359 -0.41 12.79 -5.31
C THR A 359 -1.63 12.94 -6.24
N CYS A 360 -1.72 14.03 -6.98
CA CYS A 360 -2.80 14.22 -7.96
C CYS A 360 -2.72 13.27 -9.15
N VAL A 361 -1.55 12.67 -9.41
CA VAL A 361 -1.27 11.86 -10.59
C VAL A 361 -0.61 10.52 -10.28
N CYS A 362 -0.25 10.23 -9.03
CA CYS A 362 0.24 8.92 -8.61
C CYS A 362 -0.92 7.97 -8.26
N SER A 363 -0.61 6.73 -7.91
CA SER A 363 -1.63 5.72 -7.58
C SER A 363 -1.92 5.58 -6.09
N VAL A 364 -1.09 6.13 -5.19
CA VAL A 364 -1.19 5.88 -3.74
C VAL A 364 -1.44 7.15 -2.93
N GLY A 365 -0.70 8.19 -3.15
CA GLY A 365 -0.72 9.39 -2.32
C GLY A 365 0.61 9.59 -1.57
N LEU A 366 0.58 10.41 -0.51
CA LEU A 366 1.73 10.59 0.39
C LEU A 366 2.06 9.27 1.09
N ASP A 367 3.29 8.82 0.99
CA ASP A 367 3.68 7.51 1.46
C ASP A 367 5.07 7.51 2.11
N MET A 368 5.16 6.91 3.31
CA MET A 368 6.42 6.67 4.03
C MET A 368 7.31 7.92 4.17
N ILE A 369 6.72 9.02 4.63
CA ILE A 369 7.40 10.32 4.81
C ILE A 369 7.65 10.57 6.28
N ALA A 370 8.91 10.72 6.68
CA ALA A 370 9.29 11.13 8.03
C ALA A 370 9.19 12.65 8.19
N VAL A 371 8.57 13.11 9.28
CA VAL A 371 8.38 14.53 9.59
C VAL A 371 8.64 14.78 11.08
N PRO A 372 8.92 16.05 11.52
CA PRO A 372 9.08 16.35 12.93
C PRO A 372 7.86 15.90 13.76
N GLY A 373 8.07 15.37 14.96
CA GLY A 373 7.06 14.70 15.79
C GLY A 373 5.87 15.55 16.23
N GLU A 374 5.92 16.88 16.04
CA GLU A 374 4.80 17.78 16.32
C GLU A 374 3.79 17.90 15.16
N THR A 375 4.08 17.28 14.03
CA THR A 375 3.28 17.35 12.81
C THR A 375 2.13 16.34 12.82
N THR A 376 1.00 16.66 12.18
CA THR A 376 -0.12 15.73 11.99
C THR A 376 -0.50 15.68 10.51
N ALA A 377 -0.35 14.51 9.87
CA ALA A 377 -0.77 14.27 8.48
C ALA A 377 -0.85 12.77 8.09
N VAL A 378 -1.23 12.48 6.82
CA VAL A 378 -1.62 11.16 6.29
C VAL A 378 -0.40 10.33 5.87
N ARG A 379 -0.35 9.05 6.26
CA ARG A 379 0.79 8.10 6.18
C ARG A 379 2.16 8.79 6.26
N ILE A 380 2.20 9.72 7.16
CA ILE A 380 3.37 10.45 7.58
C ILE A 380 3.77 9.90 8.92
N ILE A 381 5.05 9.75 9.14
CA ILE A 381 5.62 9.21 10.36
C ILE A 381 6.17 10.38 11.17
N PRO A 382 5.43 10.89 12.16
CA PRO A 382 5.94 11.89 13.09
C PRO A 382 7.00 11.25 13.99
N VAL A 383 8.23 11.75 13.93
CA VAL A 383 9.34 11.16 14.68
C VAL A 383 9.76 12.11 15.79
N GLU A 384 9.43 11.74 17.03
CA GLU A 384 9.78 12.53 18.20
C GLU A 384 11.30 12.57 18.42
N GLY A 385 11.81 13.75 18.77
CA GLY A 385 13.22 13.97 19.07
C GLY A 385 14.16 14.09 17.86
N LYS A 386 13.68 13.85 16.64
CA LYS A 386 14.46 14.02 15.42
C LYS A 386 14.26 15.42 14.81
N ARG A 387 15.28 15.93 14.15
CA ARG A 387 15.30 17.22 13.48
C ARG A 387 15.23 17.04 11.97
N VAL A 388 14.83 18.08 11.28
CA VAL A 388 14.89 18.12 9.81
C VAL A 388 16.27 17.73 9.31
N GLY A 389 16.34 16.75 8.41
CA GLY A 389 17.57 16.19 7.87
C GLY A 389 18.11 14.96 8.60
N ASP A 390 17.66 14.67 9.84
CA ASP A 390 18.04 13.43 10.53
C ASP A 390 17.45 12.23 9.78
N MET A 391 18.20 11.12 9.74
CA MET A 391 17.73 9.89 9.14
C MET A 391 16.89 9.08 10.13
N VAL A 392 15.85 8.45 9.64
CA VAL A 392 14.95 7.53 10.35
C VAL A 392 15.06 6.17 9.69
N GLU A 393 15.39 5.15 10.48
CA GLU A 393 15.53 3.78 10.00
C GLU A 393 14.24 2.99 10.30
N MET A 394 13.58 2.50 9.26
CA MET A 394 12.32 1.74 9.37
C MET A 394 12.53 0.24 9.20
N GLY A 395 13.72 -0.14 8.74
CA GLY A 395 14.15 -1.52 8.59
C GLY A 395 13.57 -2.26 7.38
N GLY A 396 14.29 -3.28 6.92
CA GLY A 396 13.85 -4.16 5.83
C GLY A 396 13.49 -3.40 4.54
N LEU A 397 12.36 -3.77 3.94
CA LEU A 397 11.86 -3.12 2.72
C LEU A 397 11.27 -1.72 2.97
N LEU A 398 10.98 -1.36 4.24
CA LEU A 398 10.51 -0.01 4.57
C LEU A 398 11.62 1.04 4.49
N GLY A 399 12.88 0.61 4.45
CA GLY A 399 14.04 1.44 4.21
C GLY A 399 14.33 2.49 5.27
N SER A 400 14.81 3.64 4.84
CA SER A 400 15.12 4.79 5.68
C SER A 400 14.72 6.09 5.00
N ALA A 401 14.37 7.13 5.76
CA ALA A 401 14.00 8.43 5.21
C ALA A 401 14.63 9.59 6.00
N PRO A 402 14.98 10.71 5.33
CA PRO A 402 15.27 11.92 6.05
C PRO A 402 13.99 12.55 6.61
N VAL A 403 14.08 13.13 7.79
CA VAL A 403 12.99 13.95 8.35
C VAL A 403 12.83 15.19 7.47
N MET A 404 11.70 15.32 6.79
CA MET A 404 11.41 16.40 5.86
C MET A 404 10.86 17.65 6.56
N PRO A 405 11.20 18.85 6.09
CA PRO A 405 10.64 20.07 6.64
C PRO A 405 9.15 20.19 6.33
N VAL A 406 8.40 20.74 7.30
CA VAL A 406 7.00 21.13 7.14
C VAL A 406 6.86 22.64 7.27
N HIS A 407 5.81 23.21 6.66
CA HIS A 407 5.53 24.63 6.81
C HIS A 407 5.19 24.99 8.26
N SER A 408 5.61 26.18 8.69
CA SER A 408 5.26 26.74 10.00
C SER A 408 3.81 27.23 10.06
N ALA A 409 3.16 27.47 8.90
CA ALA A 409 1.77 27.89 8.83
C ALA A 409 0.84 26.70 9.14
N SER A 410 -0.13 26.94 10.02
CA SER A 410 -1.04 25.90 10.49
C SER A 410 -2.31 25.82 9.64
N SER A 411 -2.71 24.62 9.24
CA SER A 411 -4.04 24.34 8.67
C SER A 411 -5.08 23.90 9.71
N ALA A 412 -4.76 23.97 11.00
CA ALA A 412 -5.62 23.49 12.07
C ALA A 412 -7.04 24.08 12.05
N ALA A 413 -7.18 25.38 11.75
CA ALA A 413 -8.48 26.03 11.62
C ALA A 413 -9.32 25.50 10.45
N PHE A 414 -8.68 25.15 9.33
CA PHE A 414 -9.35 24.52 8.19
C PHE A 414 -9.84 23.10 8.55
N ILE A 415 -9.00 22.31 9.17
CA ILE A 415 -9.32 20.94 9.60
C ILE A 415 -10.41 20.97 10.69
N ALA A 416 -10.34 21.89 11.64
CA ALA A 416 -11.28 22.02 12.75
C ALA A 416 -12.70 22.48 12.32
N ARG A 417 -12.89 22.90 11.09
CA ARG A 417 -14.24 23.19 10.57
C ARG A 417 -15.15 21.96 10.57
N GLY A 418 -14.57 20.77 10.50
CA GLY A 418 -15.32 19.51 10.50
C GLY A 418 -16.30 19.38 9.35
N GLY A 419 -17.30 18.52 9.53
CA GLY A 419 -18.35 18.28 8.54
C GLY A 419 -17.85 17.52 7.31
N ARG A 420 -18.36 17.85 6.15
CA ARG A 420 -18.07 17.10 4.90
C ARG A 420 -17.72 18.04 3.75
N ILE A 421 -16.67 17.72 3.02
CA ILE A 421 -16.47 18.24 1.67
C ILE A 421 -17.42 17.43 0.78
N PRO A 422 -18.45 18.06 0.15
CA PRO A 422 -19.51 17.32 -0.52
C PRO A 422 -19.07 16.68 -1.83
N ALA A 423 -19.68 15.53 -2.16
CA ALA A 423 -19.57 14.90 -3.46
C ALA A 423 -20.48 15.58 -4.51
N PRO A 424 -20.19 15.43 -5.84
CA PRO A 424 -19.01 14.76 -6.37
C PRO A 424 -17.78 15.66 -6.37
N LEU A 425 -16.63 15.11 -6.01
CA LEU A 425 -15.35 15.82 -6.12
C LEU A 425 -14.79 15.59 -7.52
N GLN A 426 -14.93 16.56 -8.41
CA GLN A 426 -14.48 16.45 -9.80
C GLN A 426 -12.97 16.20 -9.91
N SER A 427 -12.19 16.78 -8.99
CA SER A 427 -10.75 16.62 -8.92
C SER A 427 -10.26 15.25 -8.46
N LEU A 428 -11.14 14.43 -7.84
CA LEU A 428 -10.82 13.05 -7.41
C LEU A 428 -11.19 11.99 -8.44
N LYS A 429 -11.47 12.39 -9.67
CA LYS A 429 -11.69 11.43 -10.76
C LYS A 429 -10.35 10.81 -11.15
N ASN A 430 -10.20 9.54 -10.85
CA ASN A 430 -9.14 8.69 -11.40
C ASN A 430 -9.61 8.03 -12.69
#